data_8aa00ccba1ccc8b8068d848321350c67
#
_entry.id   8aa00ccba1ccc8b8068d848321350c67
#
_cell.length_a   1.000
_cell.length_b   1.000
_cell.length_c   1.000
_cell.angle_alpha   90.00
_cell.angle_beta   90.00
_cell.angle_gamma   90.00
#
_symmetry.space_group_name_H-M   'P 1'
#
loop_
_entity.id
_entity.type
_entity.pdbx_description
1 polymer ?
#
loop_
_entity_poly.entity_id
_entity_poly.type
_entity_poly.pdbx_seq_one_letter_code
_entity_poly.pdbx_strand_id
1 'polypeptide(L)'
;MTKIDVLDQGYVRLVDHMGTDLSIVNAARVSYAKESAEFSDKDERLINFLVRNKEYSPFRHVALTFEVYAPLFVARQWWKYTVASTALDDQIGWNESSRRYVTEDPTFHMPAENEWRSKPANSKQGSGEPLPAETPNQKVVGCQPEYGDYWTGALADYIEEGQELYESAMRAGIAPEQARLFLPAYGMYVRWRWTTSLAAVMHFLNERLEHKAQLEIQQYAQAVRDLIVPEFPVALRPFGNDRQDEQ
;
A
#
# COMPACT_ATOMS: atom_id res chain seq x y z
N MET A 1 9.62 -14.55 -9.27
CA MET A 1 9.21 -13.54 -8.28
C MET A 1 7.89 -12.94 -8.77
N THR A 2 6.85 -13.08 -8.00
CA THR A 2 5.50 -12.64 -8.39
C THR A 2 5.35 -11.15 -8.10
N LYS A 3 4.93 -10.39 -9.09
CA LYS A 3 4.66 -8.95 -9.03
C LYS A 3 3.22 -8.71 -9.45
N ILE A 4 2.51 -7.82 -8.75
CA ILE A 4 1.17 -7.37 -9.10
C ILE A 4 1.23 -5.87 -9.34
N ASP A 5 0.82 -5.45 -10.54
CA ASP A 5 0.73 -4.03 -10.89
C ASP A 5 -0.52 -3.41 -10.23
N VAL A 6 -0.40 -2.16 -9.78
CA VAL A 6 -1.44 -1.43 -9.04
C VAL A 6 -1.46 0.02 -9.50
N LEU A 7 -2.64 0.58 -9.71
CA LEU A 7 -2.84 1.88 -10.33
C LEU A 7 -2.22 1.97 -11.74
N ASP A 8 -1.87 3.17 -12.16
CA ASP A 8 -1.32 3.44 -13.49
C ASP A 8 0.16 3.03 -13.67
N GLN A 9 0.99 3.16 -12.62
CA GLN A 9 2.44 2.93 -12.69
C GLN A 9 2.99 2.08 -11.54
N GLY A 10 2.18 1.84 -10.52
CA GLY A 10 2.63 1.21 -9.27
C GLY A 10 2.67 -0.31 -9.31
N TYR A 11 3.22 -0.88 -8.25
CA TYR A 11 3.22 -2.33 -8.04
C TYR A 11 3.51 -2.73 -6.60
N VAL A 12 3.19 -3.98 -6.30
CA VAL A 12 3.69 -4.73 -5.14
C VAL A 12 4.41 -5.98 -5.63
N ARG A 13 5.57 -6.28 -5.06
CA ARG A 13 6.34 -7.49 -5.33
C ARG A 13 6.71 -8.16 -4.01
N LEU A 14 6.40 -9.44 -3.85
CA LEU A 14 6.97 -10.26 -2.77
C LEU A 14 8.40 -10.60 -3.14
N VAL A 15 9.35 -10.11 -2.35
CA VAL A 15 10.80 -10.31 -2.59
C VAL A 15 11.27 -11.61 -1.99
N ASP A 16 10.86 -11.84 -0.72
CA ASP A 16 11.25 -13.02 0.05
C ASP A 16 10.30 -13.21 1.23
N HIS A 17 10.25 -14.43 1.75
CA HIS A 17 9.58 -14.72 3.01
C HIS A 17 10.29 -15.85 3.77
N MET A 18 10.14 -15.83 5.08
CA MET A 18 10.63 -16.86 5.98
C MET A 18 9.44 -17.49 6.71
N GLY A 19 9.41 -18.83 6.71
CA GLY A 19 8.37 -19.59 7.40
C GLY A 19 7.15 -19.92 6.54
N THR A 20 6.29 -20.75 7.10
CA THR A 20 5.03 -21.26 6.50
C THR A 20 3.96 -21.35 7.59
N ASP A 21 2.74 -21.81 7.26
CA ASP A 21 1.72 -22.16 8.26
C ASP A 21 2.26 -23.16 9.33
N LEU A 22 3.12 -24.10 8.94
CA LEU A 22 3.74 -25.03 9.90
C LEU A 22 4.67 -24.31 10.89
N SER A 23 5.35 -23.26 10.46
CA SER A 23 6.21 -22.46 11.35
C SER A 23 5.38 -21.76 12.45
N ILE A 24 4.18 -21.27 12.13
CA ILE A 24 3.24 -20.69 13.09
C ILE A 24 2.79 -21.72 14.11
N VAL A 25 2.44 -22.94 13.65
CA VAL A 25 2.05 -24.07 14.49
C VAL A 25 3.17 -24.41 15.48
N ASN A 26 4.38 -24.58 14.99
CA ASN A 26 5.53 -24.97 15.82
C ASN A 26 5.90 -23.88 16.82
N ALA A 27 5.82 -22.61 16.43
CA ALA A 27 5.99 -21.49 17.35
C ALA A 27 4.96 -21.53 18.49
N ALA A 28 3.68 -21.81 18.20
CA ALA A 28 2.65 -21.95 19.23
C ALA A 28 2.87 -23.17 20.12
N ARG A 29 3.34 -24.29 19.58
CA ARG A 29 3.54 -25.55 20.30
C ARG A 29 4.76 -25.60 21.21
N VAL A 30 5.69 -24.68 21.07
CA VAL A 30 6.84 -24.54 21.99
C VAL A 30 6.40 -24.52 23.45
N SER A 31 5.27 -23.88 23.76
CA SER A 31 4.72 -23.87 25.11
C SER A 31 4.34 -25.24 25.68
N TYR A 32 4.22 -26.24 24.82
CA TYR A 32 3.89 -27.63 25.17
C TYR A 32 5.06 -28.59 24.91
N ALA A 33 6.26 -28.10 24.60
CA ALA A 33 7.43 -28.88 24.22
C ALA A 33 7.11 -29.89 23.10
N LYS A 34 6.34 -29.47 22.08
CA LYS A 34 5.90 -30.28 20.95
C LYS A 34 6.25 -29.59 19.63
N GLU A 35 6.50 -30.42 18.62
CA GLU A 35 6.77 -29.97 17.26
C GLU A 35 6.01 -30.88 16.28
N SER A 36 5.52 -30.32 15.19
CA SER A 36 4.96 -31.04 14.05
C SER A 36 5.97 -31.10 12.93
N ALA A 37 6.23 -32.30 12.40
CA ALA A 37 7.07 -32.50 11.23
C ALA A 37 6.33 -32.17 9.92
N GLU A 38 5.01 -32.44 9.89
CA GLU A 38 4.13 -32.23 8.74
C GLU A 38 2.86 -31.52 9.18
N PHE A 39 2.28 -30.73 8.26
CA PHE A 39 1.03 -30.02 8.49
C PHE A 39 -0.17 -30.96 8.44
N SER A 40 -1.09 -30.84 9.39
CA SER A 40 -2.26 -31.69 9.55
C SER A 40 -3.54 -30.90 9.88
N ASP A 41 -4.70 -31.54 9.82
CA ASP A 41 -5.99 -30.95 10.22
C ASP A 41 -6.01 -30.42 11.67
N LYS A 42 -5.18 -30.99 12.55
CA LYS A 42 -5.03 -30.48 13.93
C LYS A 42 -4.30 -29.14 13.95
N ASP A 43 -3.37 -28.96 13.04
CA ASP A 43 -2.57 -27.75 12.87
C ASP A 43 -3.43 -26.63 12.26
N GLU A 44 -4.27 -26.98 11.30
CA GLU A 44 -5.26 -26.06 10.73
C GLU A 44 -6.21 -25.54 11.83
N ARG A 45 -6.76 -26.44 12.65
CA ARG A 45 -7.61 -26.04 13.78
C ARG A 45 -6.91 -25.14 14.78
N LEU A 46 -5.61 -25.37 15.05
CA LEU A 46 -4.82 -24.54 15.93
C LEU A 46 -4.63 -23.12 15.35
N ILE A 47 -4.26 -23.01 14.07
CA ILE A 47 -4.13 -21.68 13.43
C ILE A 47 -5.47 -20.93 13.47
N ASN A 48 -6.56 -21.59 13.10
CA ASN A 48 -7.90 -20.99 13.13
C ASN A 48 -8.29 -20.53 14.54
N PHE A 49 -7.92 -21.29 15.58
CA PHE A 49 -8.11 -20.91 16.97
C PHE A 49 -7.31 -19.66 17.32
N LEU A 50 -6.02 -19.62 16.99
CA LEU A 50 -5.12 -18.49 17.24
C LEU A 50 -5.62 -17.19 16.57
N VAL A 51 -6.01 -17.27 15.28
CA VAL A 51 -6.56 -16.13 14.54
C VAL A 51 -7.85 -15.62 15.19
N ARG A 52 -8.80 -16.52 15.52
CA ARG A 52 -10.09 -16.16 16.13
C ARG A 52 -9.92 -15.49 17.50
N ASN A 53 -8.95 -15.96 18.29
CA ASN A 53 -8.68 -15.41 19.61
C ASN A 53 -7.67 -14.26 19.61
N LYS A 54 -7.21 -13.83 18.42
CA LYS A 54 -6.23 -12.74 18.25
C LYS A 54 -4.90 -13.02 18.97
N GLU A 55 -4.51 -14.28 19.05
CA GLU A 55 -3.22 -14.71 19.63
C GLU A 55 -2.14 -14.64 18.55
N TYR A 56 -1.66 -13.44 18.26
CA TYR A 56 -0.79 -13.20 17.13
C TYR A 56 0.70 -13.43 17.39
N SER A 57 1.13 -13.78 18.61
CA SER A 57 2.54 -14.01 18.91
C SER A 57 3.19 -15.08 18.01
N PRO A 58 2.56 -16.24 17.68
CA PRO A 58 3.15 -17.22 16.77
C PRO A 58 3.37 -16.70 15.35
N PHE A 59 2.52 -15.79 14.87
CA PHE A 59 2.61 -15.19 13.54
C PHE A 59 3.78 -14.21 13.40
N ARG A 60 4.42 -13.81 14.51
CA ARG A 60 5.63 -12.99 14.52
C ARG A 60 6.89 -13.77 14.16
N HIS A 61 6.84 -15.11 14.18
CA HIS A 61 7.93 -15.98 13.75
C HIS A 61 7.99 -16.18 12.22
N VAL A 62 7.05 -15.58 11.49
CA VAL A 62 7.03 -15.51 10.02
C VAL A 62 7.36 -14.09 9.60
N ALA A 63 8.31 -13.94 8.70
CA ALA A 63 8.73 -12.65 8.16
C ALA A 63 8.52 -12.59 6.65
N LEU A 64 8.14 -11.42 6.14
CA LEU A 64 7.94 -11.15 4.72
C LEU A 64 8.67 -9.88 4.31
N THR A 65 9.22 -9.89 3.10
CA THR A 65 9.86 -8.72 2.50
C THR A 65 9.15 -8.35 1.20
N PHE A 66 8.60 -7.15 1.15
CA PHE A 66 7.98 -6.59 -0.05
C PHE A 66 8.84 -5.48 -0.64
N GLU A 67 8.75 -5.33 -1.95
CA GLU A 67 9.10 -4.10 -2.65
C GLU A 67 7.81 -3.47 -3.18
N VAL A 68 7.63 -2.20 -2.89
CA VAL A 68 6.44 -1.45 -3.25
C VAL A 68 6.84 -0.20 -4.02
N TYR A 69 6.10 0.08 -5.09
CA TYR A 69 6.17 1.31 -5.85
C TYR A 69 4.78 1.94 -5.86
N ALA A 70 4.62 3.05 -5.17
CA ALA A 70 3.32 3.69 -4.96
C ALA A 70 3.44 5.21 -4.83
N PRO A 71 2.36 5.97 -5.11
CA PRO A 71 2.33 7.39 -4.86
C PRO A 71 2.56 7.71 -3.37
N LEU A 72 3.18 8.84 -3.08
CA LEU A 72 3.51 9.24 -1.71
C LEU A 72 2.28 9.32 -0.80
N PHE A 73 1.12 9.72 -1.31
CA PHE A 73 -0.10 9.76 -0.49
C PHE A 73 -0.55 8.37 -0.01
N VAL A 74 -0.29 7.30 -0.80
CA VAL A 74 -0.49 5.90 -0.40
C VAL A 74 0.57 5.48 0.61
N ALA A 75 1.85 5.76 0.32
CA ALA A 75 2.96 5.42 1.20
C ALA A 75 2.78 6.00 2.62
N ARG A 76 2.30 7.24 2.74
CA ARG A 76 2.04 7.88 4.04
C ARG A 76 0.97 7.16 4.87
N GLN A 77 -0.04 6.56 4.23
CA GLN A 77 -1.04 5.76 4.92
C GLN A 77 -0.49 4.39 5.33
N TRP A 78 0.41 3.83 4.53
CA TRP A 78 1.09 2.57 4.84
C TRP A 78 2.01 2.72 6.05
N TRP A 79 2.85 3.73 6.08
CA TRP A 79 3.81 3.98 7.17
C TRP A 79 3.16 4.08 8.55
N LYS A 80 2.00 4.71 8.64
CA LYS A 80 1.28 4.85 9.92
C LYS A 80 0.95 3.51 10.57
N TYR A 81 0.59 2.52 9.77
CA TYR A 81 0.22 1.20 10.30
C TYR A 81 1.43 0.33 10.59
N THR A 82 2.49 0.49 9.82
CA THR A 82 3.77 -0.15 10.10
C THR A 82 4.30 0.27 11.47
N VAL A 83 4.38 1.56 11.72
CA VAL A 83 4.86 2.10 13.00
C VAL A 83 3.97 1.70 14.18
N ALA A 84 2.66 1.74 14.03
CA ALA A 84 1.72 1.41 15.13
C ALA A 84 1.71 -0.07 15.49
N SER A 85 1.89 -0.97 14.51
CA SER A 85 1.91 -2.43 14.74
C SER A 85 3.22 -2.92 15.35
N THR A 86 4.24 -2.09 15.40
CA THR A 86 5.63 -2.52 15.55
C THR A 86 6.41 -1.74 16.58
N ALA A 87 5.76 -0.95 17.38
CA ALA A 87 6.38 -0.26 18.52
C ALA A 87 7.18 -1.19 19.45
N LEU A 88 7.08 -2.49 19.24
CA LEU A 88 7.76 -3.54 20.01
C LEU A 88 8.55 -4.51 19.12
N ASP A 89 8.67 -4.25 17.81
CA ASP A 89 9.27 -5.19 16.86
C ASP A 89 10.46 -4.55 16.14
N ASP A 90 11.65 -4.86 16.60
CA ASP A 90 12.92 -4.41 16.01
C ASP A 90 13.18 -5.01 14.60
N GLN A 91 12.27 -5.85 14.07
CA GLN A 91 12.41 -6.54 12.80
C GLN A 91 11.86 -5.76 11.59
N ILE A 92 11.60 -4.46 11.72
CA ILE A 92 11.09 -3.68 10.61
C ILE A 92 12.22 -3.02 9.85
N GLY A 93 12.41 -3.54 8.65
CA GLY A 93 13.19 -2.87 7.63
C GLY A 93 12.29 -1.98 6.78
N TRP A 94 12.57 -0.69 6.75
CA TRP A 94 11.97 0.26 5.82
C TRP A 94 13.08 1.07 5.16
N ASN A 95 13.30 0.84 3.87
CA ASN A 95 14.28 1.57 3.09
C ASN A 95 13.61 2.16 1.85
N GLU A 96 13.63 3.48 1.76
CA GLU A 96 13.06 4.23 0.65
C GLU A 96 14.15 4.67 -0.34
N SER A 97 13.82 4.60 -1.62
CA SER A 97 14.64 5.18 -2.68
C SER A 97 14.70 6.71 -2.51
N SER A 98 15.91 7.25 -2.48
CA SER A 98 16.09 8.69 -2.29
C SER A 98 16.44 9.38 -3.60
N ARG A 99 15.70 10.42 -3.96
CA ARG A 99 15.98 11.27 -5.12
C ARG A 99 17.30 12.05 -5.03
N ARG A 100 17.96 12.03 -3.91
CA ARG A 100 19.33 12.56 -3.80
C ARG A 100 20.37 11.72 -4.53
N TYR A 101 20.05 10.41 -4.76
CA TYR A 101 20.97 9.44 -5.33
C TYR A 101 20.44 8.80 -6.62
N VAL A 102 19.17 8.99 -6.96
CA VAL A 102 18.52 8.37 -8.12
C VAL A 102 18.31 9.42 -9.19
N THR A 103 18.79 9.13 -10.40
CA THR A 103 18.68 9.98 -11.60
C THR A 103 17.44 9.65 -12.45
N GLU A 104 16.58 8.73 -11.99
CA GLU A 104 15.33 8.41 -12.69
C GLU A 104 14.40 9.64 -12.70
N ASP A 105 13.73 9.87 -13.81
CA ASP A 105 12.73 10.93 -13.92
C ASP A 105 11.59 10.73 -12.93
N PRO A 106 11.05 11.80 -12.32
CA PRO A 106 9.93 11.69 -11.41
C PRO A 106 8.69 11.19 -12.17
N THR A 107 8.05 10.17 -11.61
CA THR A 107 6.79 9.62 -12.12
C THR A 107 5.66 10.01 -11.19
N PHE A 108 4.50 10.37 -11.73
CA PHE A 108 3.37 10.86 -10.97
C PHE A 108 2.12 10.03 -11.28
N HIS A 109 1.29 9.83 -10.26
CA HIS A 109 -0.01 9.22 -10.42
C HIS A 109 -0.98 10.18 -11.11
N MET A 110 -1.58 9.71 -12.20
CA MET A 110 -2.52 10.43 -13.02
C MET A 110 -3.87 9.72 -13.00
N PRO A 111 -4.83 10.14 -12.15
CA PRO A 111 -6.18 9.61 -12.23
C PRO A 111 -6.78 9.90 -13.61
N ALA A 112 -7.44 8.93 -14.20
CA ALA A 112 -8.26 9.17 -15.39
C ALA A 112 -9.43 10.12 -15.04
N GLU A 113 -10.01 10.77 -16.03
CA GLU A 113 -11.07 11.77 -15.80
C GLU A 113 -12.29 11.21 -15.05
N ASN A 114 -12.60 9.93 -15.24
CA ASN A 114 -13.68 9.23 -14.56
C ASN A 114 -13.31 8.63 -13.19
N GLU A 115 -12.07 8.79 -12.75
CA GLU A 115 -11.58 8.29 -11.45
C GLU A 115 -11.63 9.34 -10.34
N TRP A 116 -11.90 10.59 -10.67
CA TRP A 116 -12.12 11.64 -9.70
C TRP A 116 -13.41 11.38 -8.90
N ARG A 117 -13.32 11.43 -7.58
CA ARG A 117 -14.43 11.08 -6.69
C ARG A 117 -14.91 12.28 -5.87
N SER A 118 -16.20 12.31 -5.62
CA SER A 118 -16.81 13.32 -4.79
C SER A 118 -16.38 13.19 -3.32
N LYS A 119 -16.54 14.29 -2.58
CA LYS A 119 -16.44 14.25 -1.12
C LYS A 119 -17.64 13.46 -0.56
N PRO A 120 -17.44 12.51 0.37
CA PRO A 120 -18.54 11.77 0.95
C PRO A 120 -19.47 12.69 1.76
N ALA A 121 -20.79 12.49 1.63
CA ALA A 121 -21.79 13.36 2.24
C ALA A 121 -21.83 13.26 3.78
N ASN A 122 -21.65 12.04 4.32
CA ASN A 122 -21.89 11.72 5.73
C ASN A 122 -20.67 11.14 6.45
N SER A 123 -19.49 11.22 5.87
CA SER A 123 -18.25 10.67 6.45
C SER A 123 -17.09 11.64 6.30
N LYS A 124 -16.15 11.58 7.25
CA LYS A 124 -14.86 12.26 7.13
C LYS A 124 -13.79 11.36 6.48
N GLN A 125 -14.10 10.10 6.24
CA GLN A 125 -13.21 9.09 5.69
C GLN A 125 -13.77 8.53 4.39
N GLY A 126 -12.88 8.09 3.51
CA GLY A 126 -13.21 7.56 2.21
C GLY A 126 -13.55 8.65 1.19
N SER A 127 -14.09 8.24 0.07
CA SER A 127 -14.59 9.10 -1.01
C SER A 127 -16.03 8.70 -1.37
N GLY A 128 -16.75 9.63 -1.97
CA GLY A 128 -18.07 9.37 -2.54
C GLY A 128 -17.98 8.79 -3.95
N GLU A 129 -19.10 8.84 -4.67
CA GLU A 129 -19.20 8.35 -6.04
C GLU A 129 -18.24 9.07 -6.99
N PRO A 130 -17.83 8.42 -8.10
CA PRO A 130 -17.08 9.07 -9.15
C PRO A 130 -17.79 10.31 -9.66
N LEU A 131 -17.02 11.35 -9.95
CA LEU A 131 -17.52 12.53 -10.62
C LEU A 131 -17.69 12.24 -12.12
N PRO A 132 -18.62 12.93 -12.83
CA PRO A 132 -18.65 12.90 -14.28
C PRO A 132 -17.28 13.30 -14.87
N ALA A 133 -16.84 12.60 -15.92
CA ALA A 133 -15.55 12.86 -16.56
C ALA A 133 -15.40 14.33 -17.05
N GLU A 134 -16.52 14.95 -17.41
CA GLU A 134 -16.58 16.34 -17.85
C GLU A 134 -16.75 17.35 -16.71
N THR A 135 -16.47 16.97 -15.45
CA THR A 135 -16.54 17.91 -14.33
C THR A 135 -15.37 18.91 -14.43
N PRO A 136 -15.63 20.18 -14.80
CA PRO A 136 -14.57 21.16 -14.96
C PRO A 136 -14.00 21.58 -13.59
N ASN A 137 -12.74 21.99 -13.58
CA ASN A 137 -12.22 22.69 -12.42
C ASN A 137 -12.83 24.12 -12.37
N GLN A 138 -13.13 24.60 -11.16
CA GLN A 138 -13.86 25.85 -10.95
C GLN A 138 -13.11 27.15 -11.31
N LYS A 139 -11.91 27.05 -11.89
CA LYS A 139 -11.18 28.23 -12.39
C LYS A 139 -11.75 28.76 -13.71
N VAL A 140 -12.58 27.97 -14.39
CA VAL A 140 -13.18 28.32 -15.68
C VAL A 140 -14.53 28.98 -15.45
N VAL A 141 -14.58 30.28 -15.56
CA VAL A 141 -15.84 31.05 -15.51
C VAL A 141 -16.09 31.67 -16.89
N GLY A 142 -17.08 31.14 -17.61
CA GLY A 142 -17.62 31.82 -18.80
C GLY A 142 -17.00 31.42 -20.15
N CYS A 143 -16.18 30.38 -20.22
CA CYS A 143 -15.64 29.84 -21.48
C CYS A 143 -16.04 28.38 -21.67
N GLN A 144 -15.95 27.88 -22.90
CA GLN A 144 -15.97 26.43 -23.15
C GLN A 144 -14.70 25.82 -22.53
N PRO A 145 -14.82 24.76 -21.74
CA PRO A 145 -13.66 24.14 -21.09
C PRO A 145 -12.68 23.56 -22.13
N GLU A 146 -11.41 23.88 -21.99
CA GLU A 146 -10.31 23.23 -22.71
C GLU A 146 -9.76 22.06 -21.87
N TYR A 147 -8.78 21.30 -22.40
CA TYR A 147 -8.22 20.13 -21.69
C TYR A 147 -7.72 20.46 -20.27
N GLY A 148 -6.98 21.55 -20.08
CA GLY A 148 -6.49 22.01 -18.78
C GLY A 148 -7.57 22.50 -17.81
N ASP A 149 -8.81 22.63 -18.28
CA ASP A 149 -9.97 23.05 -17.47
C ASP A 149 -10.63 21.88 -16.73
N TYR A 150 -10.29 20.63 -17.08
CA TYR A 150 -10.69 19.42 -16.37
C TYR A 150 -9.65 19.06 -15.32
N TRP A 151 -10.04 18.27 -14.33
CA TRP A 151 -9.16 17.97 -13.20
C TRP A 151 -7.90 17.20 -13.57
N THR A 152 -7.98 16.24 -14.50
CA THR A 152 -6.82 15.49 -14.99
C THR A 152 -5.87 16.40 -15.75
N GLY A 153 -6.39 17.27 -16.65
CA GLY A 153 -5.58 18.24 -17.38
C GLY A 153 -4.92 19.26 -16.44
N ALA A 154 -5.67 19.80 -15.49
CA ALA A 154 -5.12 20.73 -14.49
C ALA A 154 -4.02 20.10 -13.62
N LEU A 155 -4.12 18.80 -13.33
CA LEU A 155 -3.06 18.08 -12.64
C LEU A 155 -1.84 17.86 -13.53
N ALA A 156 -2.05 17.57 -14.83
CA ALA A 156 -0.96 17.43 -15.81
C ALA A 156 -0.16 18.73 -15.93
N ASP A 157 -0.84 19.87 -16.14
CA ASP A 157 -0.22 21.18 -16.22
C ASP A 157 0.58 21.53 -14.95
N TYR A 158 0.03 21.23 -13.78
CA TYR A 158 0.71 21.45 -12.50
C TYR A 158 1.97 20.56 -12.34
N ILE A 159 1.92 19.33 -12.82
CA ILE A 159 3.08 18.42 -12.79
C ILE A 159 4.16 18.94 -13.74
N GLU A 160 3.81 19.34 -14.96
CA GLU A 160 4.74 19.89 -15.95
C GLU A 160 5.44 21.14 -15.42
N GLU A 161 4.69 22.12 -14.91
CA GLU A 161 5.25 23.33 -14.30
C GLU A 161 6.21 23.00 -13.14
N GLY A 162 5.82 22.07 -12.28
CA GLY A 162 6.66 21.62 -11.17
C GLY A 162 7.97 20.95 -11.62
N GLN A 163 7.92 20.14 -12.67
CA GLN A 163 9.10 19.50 -13.26
C GLN A 163 10.04 20.53 -13.91
N GLU A 164 9.51 21.49 -14.68
CA GLU A 164 10.30 22.57 -15.27
C GLU A 164 11.03 23.41 -14.22
N LEU A 165 10.34 23.76 -13.13
CA LEU A 165 10.94 24.49 -12.01
C LEU A 165 12.02 23.66 -11.31
N TYR A 166 11.78 22.37 -11.09
CA TYR A 166 12.77 21.46 -10.53
C TYR A 166 14.05 21.40 -11.37
N GLU A 167 13.89 21.18 -12.68
CA GLU A 167 15.01 21.14 -13.61
C GLU A 167 15.76 22.48 -13.68
N SER A 168 15.02 23.59 -13.72
CA SER A 168 15.61 24.93 -13.69
C SER A 168 16.42 25.17 -12.43
N ALA A 169 15.91 24.77 -11.27
CA ALA A 169 16.61 24.85 -9.99
C ALA A 169 17.89 24.00 -10.00
N MET A 170 17.84 22.79 -10.55
CA MET A 170 19.00 21.92 -10.71
C MET A 170 20.05 22.54 -11.63
N ARG A 171 19.64 23.12 -12.77
CA ARG A 171 20.54 23.85 -13.69
C ARG A 171 21.16 25.09 -13.05
N ALA A 172 20.44 25.74 -12.14
CA ALA A 172 20.94 26.88 -11.36
C ALA A 172 21.92 26.48 -10.23
N GLY A 173 22.17 25.17 -10.02
CA GLY A 173 23.08 24.66 -8.99
C GLY A 173 22.43 24.55 -7.61
N ILE A 174 21.11 24.63 -7.49
CA ILE A 174 20.40 24.37 -6.23
C ILE A 174 20.54 22.87 -5.89
N ALA A 175 20.85 22.60 -4.62
CA ALA A 175 21.01 21.23 -4.15
C ALA A 175 19.75 20.37 -4.40
N PRO A 176 19.88 19.09 -4.84
CA PRO A 176 18.73 18.23 -5.14
C PRO A 176 17.72 18.12 -3.99
N GLU A 177 18.19 18.17 -2.76
CA GLU A 177 17.34 18.13 -1.55
C GLU A 177 16.46 19.38 -1.39
N GLN A 178 16.80 20.50 -2.03
CA GLN A 178 16.00 21.71 -2.07
C GLN A 178 15.21 21.83 -3.38
N ALA A 179 15.82 21.52 -4.52
CA ALA A 179 15.17 21.57 -5.83
C ALA A 179 13.88 20.74 -5.86
N ARG A 180 13.87 19.56 -5.23
CA ARG A 180 12.67 18.70 -5.12
C ARG A 180 11.46 19.34 -4.43
N LEU A 181 11.60 20.52 -3.80
CA LEU A 181 10.46 21.24 -3.24
C LEU A 181 9.48 21.71 -4.31
N PHE A 182 9.92 21.83 -5.56
CA PHE A 182 9.06 22.20 -6.67
C PHE A 182 8.23 21.04 -7.23
N LEU A 183 8.57 19.78 -6.91
CA LEU A 183 7.83 18.62 -7.40
C LEU A 183 6.50 18.43 -6.66
N PRO A 184 5.40 18.07 -7.37
CA PRO A 184 4.11 17.72 -6.79
C PRO A 184 4.17 16.43 -5.97
N ALA A 185 4.74 16.50 -4.78
CA ALA A 185 5.20 15.35 -4.01
C ALA A 185 4.12 14.31 -3.68
N TYR A 186 2.87 14.71 -3.44
CA TYR A 186 1.82 13.75 -3.03
C TYR A 186 1.48 12.73 -4.10
N GLY A 187 1.43 13.13 -5.36
CA GLY A 187 1.20 12.23 -6.50
C GLY A 187 2.45 11.47 -6.96
N MET A 188 3.63 11.93 -6.54
CA MET A 188 4.89 11.34 -6.99
C MET A 188 5.05 9.92 -6.48
N TYR A 189 5.43 9.01 -7.37
CA TYR A 189 5.74 7.63 -7.02
C TYR A 189 7.05 7.54 -6.25
N VAL A 190 7.01 6.75 -5.16
CA VAL A 190 8.16 6.41 -4.33
C VAL A 190 8.31 4.90 -4.25
N ARG A 191 9.55 4.41 -4.19
CA ARG A 191 9.86 2.98 -4.07
C ARG A 191 10.47 2.73 -2.72
N TRP A 192 9.99 1.65 -2.05
CA TRP A 192 10.58 1.22 -0.79
C TRP A 192 10.60 -0.29 -0.64
N ARG A 193 11.46 -0.77 0.23
CA ARG A 193 11.40 -2.13 0.77
C ARG A 193 10.83 -2.11 2.16
N TRP A 194 9.94 -3.04 2.42
CA TRP A 194 9.29 -3.25 3.71
C TRP A 194 9.44 -4.69 4.14
N THR A 195 10.18 -4.92 5.25
CA THR A 195 10.32 -6.23 5.89
C THR A 195 9.57 -6.20 7.21
N THR A 196 8.72 -7.18 7.43
CA THR A 196 7.84 -7.20 8.59
C THR A 196 7.34 -8.61 8.90
N SER A 197 6.73 -8.81 10.09
CA SER A 197 6.10 -10.08 10.47
C SER A 197 4.75 -10.29 9.78
N LEU A 198 4.33 -11.55 9.66
CA LEU A 198 2.98 -11.87 9.17
C LEU A 198 1.89 -11.26 10.06
N ALA A 199 2.10 -11.18 11.38
CA ALA A 199 1.17 -10.52 12.29
C ALA A 199 0.95 -9.05 11.93
N ALA A 200 2.01 -8.32 11.57
CA ALA A 200 1.90 -6.92 11.13
C ALA A 200 1.22 -6.79 9.77
N VAL A 201 1.47 -7.72 8.84
CA VAL A 201 0.76 -7.76 7.56
C VAL A 201 -0.72 -8.03 7.76
N MET A 202 -1.10 -8.99 8.61
CA MET A 202 -2.51 -9.26 8.94
C MET A 202 -3.21 -8.01 9.52
N HIS A 203 -2.54 -7.26 10.40
CA HIS A 203 -3.06 -5.99 10.89
C HIS A 203 -3.24 -4.96 9.76
N PHE A 204 -2.23 -4.80 8.90
CA PHE A 204 -2.33 -3.92 7.72
C PHE A 204 -3.51 -4.30 6.82
N LEU A 205 -3.70 -5.59 6.53
CA LEU A 205 -4.80 -6.07 5.71
C LEU A 205 -6.17 -5.81 6.37
N ASN A 206 -6.29 -6.02 7.68
CA ASN A 206 -7.53 -5.72 8.41
C ASN A 206 -7.96 -4.27 8.26
N GLU A 207 -7.00 -3.34 8.37
CA GLU A 207 -7.27 -1.91 8.34
C GLU A 207 -7.41 -1.34 6.91
N ARG A 208 -6.79 -1.98 5.93
CA ARG A 208 -6.68 -1.43 4.58
C ARG A 208 -7.57 -2.10 3.54
N LEU A 209 -8.08 -3.30 3.82
CA LEU A 209 -9.13 -3.92 3.01
C LEU A 209 -10.54 -3.46 3.42
N GLU A 210 -10.66 -2.65 4.47
CA GLU A 210 -11.94 -2.08 4.88
C GLU A 210 -12.46 -1.08 3.83
N HIS A 211 -13.78 -1.12 3.56
CA HIS A 211 -14.46 -0.25 2.58
C HIS A 211 -14.32 1.25 2.88
N LYS A 212 -14.01 1.63 4.12
CA LYS A 212 -13.76 3.03 4.53
C LYS A 212 -12.34 3.50 4.28
N ALA A 213 -11.41 2.60 3.99
CA ALA A 213 -10.06 2.98 3.61
C ALA A 213 -10.09 3.69 2.24
N GLN A 214 -9.08 4.50 1.96
CA GLN A 214 -8.95 5.14 0.65
C GLN A 214 -8.79 4.07 -0.44
N LEU A 215 -9.43 4.25 -1.59
CA LEU A 215 -9.50 3.23 -2.64
C LEU A 215 -8.11 2.77 -3.11
N GLU A 216 -7.18 3.71 -3.28
CA GLU A 216 -5.84 3.40 -3.77
C GLU A 216 -5.08 2.50 -2.78
N ILE A 217 -5.13 2.78 -1.47
CA ILE A 217 -4.47 1.89 -0.49
C ILE A 217 -5.18 0.54 -0.37
N GLN A 218 -6.51 0.46 -0.62
CA GLN A 218 -7.22 -0.82 -0.70
C GLN A 218 -6.66 -1.69 -1.83
N GLN A 219 -6.45 -1.12 -3.03
CA GLN A 219 -5.89 -1.85 -4.17
C GLN A 219 -4.49 -2.39 -3.88
N TYR A 220 -3.64 -1.60 -3.21
CA TYR A 220 -2.32 -2.08 -2.76
C TYR A 220 -2.44 -3.17 -1.71
N ALA A 221 -3.38 -3.06 -0.77
CA ALA A 221 -3.62 -4.11 0.23
C ALA A 221 -4.14 -5.41 -0.40
N GLN A 222 -4.98 -5.32 -1.44
CA GLN A 222 -5.41 -6.47 -2.24
C GLN A 222 -4.20 -7.14 -2.91
N ALA A 223 -3.31 -6.38 -3.53
CA ALA A 223 -2.09 -6.91 -4.15
C ALA A 223 -1.18 -7.60 -3.13
N VAL A 224 -0.99 -7.03 -1.93
CA VAL A 224 -0.26 -7.68 -0.83
C VAL A 224 -0.91 -9.01 -0.47
N ARG A 225 -2.23 -9.02 -0.24
CA ARG A 225 -3.00 -10.23 0.07
C ARG A 225 -2.82 -11.32 -0.99
N ASP A 226 -2.99 -10.96 -2.25
CA ASP A 226 -2.98 -11.91 -3.37
C ASP A 226 -1.59 -12.53 -3.58
N LEU A 227 -0.52 -11.80 -3.22
CA LEU A 227 0.84 -12.31 -3.25
C LEU A 227 1.14 -13.33 -2.15
N ILE A 228 0.51 -13.21 -0.97
CA ILE A 228 0.89 -14.01 0.21
C ILE A 228 -0.12 -15.10 0.58
N VAL A 229 -1.38 -15.02 0.13
CA VAL A 229 -2.36 -16.08 0.39
C VAL A 229 -1.89 -17.46 -0.08
N PRO A 230 -1.23 -17.62 -1.24
CA PRO A 230 -0.70 -18.93 -1.65
C PRO A 230 0.36 -19.50 -0.71
N GLU A 231 1.13 -18.64 -0.01
CA GLU A 231 2.21 -19.04 0.89
C GLU A 231 1.69 -19.39 2.31
N PHE A 232 0.56 -18.81 2.70
CA PHE A 232 -0.07 -18.97 4.03
C PHE A 232 -1.57 -19.24 3.90
N PRO A 233 -1.99 -20.34 3.24
CA PRO A 233 -3.40 -20.56 2.87
C PRO A 233 -4.33 -20.74 4.07
N VAL A 234 -3.81 -21.14 5.23
CA VAL A 234 -4.61 -21.32 6.45
C VAL A 234 -4.62 -20.04 7.28
N ALA A 235 -3.46 -19.44 7.54
CA ALA A 235 -3.36 -18.23 8.35
C ALA A 235 -4.08 -17.03 7.72
N LEU A 236 -4.11 -16.96 6.39
CA LEU A 236 -4.72 -15.87 5.64
C LEU A 236 -6.12 -16.17 5.09
N ARG A 237 -6.69 -17.32 5.41
CA ARG A 237 -8.09 -17.67 5.02
C ARG A 237 -9.11 -16.56 5.33
N PRO A 238 -9.06 -15.86 6.49
CA PRO A 238 -9.99 -14.76 6.76
C PRO A 238 -9.87 -13.58 5.79
N PHE A 239 -8.79 -13.51 5.02
CA PHE A 239 -8.54 -12.46 4.01
C PHE A 239 -8.76 -12.96 2.58
N GLY A 240 -9.16 -14.23 2.38
CA GLY A 240 -9.48 -14.80 1.07
C GLY A 240 -10.69 -14.12 0.42
N ASN A 241 -10.90 -14.41 -0.87
CA ASN A 241 -12.00 -13.82 -1.66
C ASN A 241 -13.42 -14.26 -1.20
N ASP A 242 -13.52 -15.23 -0.28
CA ASP A 242 -14.79 -15.80 0.18
C ASP A 242 -15.51 -14.95 1.24
N ARG A 243 -15.09 -13.72 1.49
CA ARG A 243 -15.77 -12.80 2.44
C ARG A 243 -17.15 -12.30 2.02
N GLN A 244 -17.70 -12.77 0.90
CA GLN A 244 -19.01 -12.29 0.40
C GLN A 244 -20.23 -12.90 1.09
N ASP A 245 -20.08 -13.90 1.96
CA ASP A 245 -21.22 -14.67 2.49
C ASP A 245 -21.50 -14.56 4.00
N GLU A 246 -20.80 -13.66 4.74
CA GLU A 246 -21.10 -13.43 6.17
C GLU A 246 -21.42 -11.96 6.45
N GLN A 247 -22.60 -11.52 5.99
CA GLN A 247 -23.29 -10.31 6.50
C GLN A 247 -24.71 -10.65 6.92
#